data_f149187d7b1043e00766720aa93bb01c
#
_entry.id   f149187d7b1043e00766720aa93bb01c
#
_cell.length_a   1.000
_cell.length_b   1.000
_cell.length_c   1.000
_cell.angle_alpha   90.00
_cell.angle_beta   90.00
_cell.angle_gamma   90.00
#
_symmetry.space_group_name_H-M   'P 1'
#
loop_
_entity.id
_entity.type
_entity.pdbx_description
1 polymer ?
#
loop_
_entity_poly.entity_id
_entity_poly.type
_entity_poly.pdbx_seq_one_letter_code
_entity_poly.pdbx_strand_id
1 'polypeptide(L)'
;MKRILYTAAAALILSTSMNSCKAVKNFLSQDLEDEDFIIGKLYADEWVEEKPIVPDRVVDRSSVISTSRSGIELTDKDNAKLYAAIDEWYGTPYKYGGCSKEGVDCSCFVGSIFRSVYGVELHRVAADIQKDVKLIGRAQLREGDIVFFTNSNGKVSHVGIYLRDDMFVHSSTSRGVMVSKLSNTYWNNHFFKGGRHKTVTTKY
;
A
#
# COMPACT_ATOMS: atom_id res chain seq x y z
N MET A 1 -16.02 34.68 27.94
CA MET A 1 -17.18 33.95 28.54
C MET A 1 -17.84 33.11 27.47
N LYS A 2 -17.38 31.92 27.23
CA LYS A 2 -18.04 30.84 26.44
C LYS A 2 -17.26 29.51 26.64
N ARG A 3 -17.25 29.04 27.86
CA ARG A 3 -16.88 27.67 28.25
C ARG A 3 -17.96 27.27 29.25
N ILE A 4 -18.70 26.25 28.95
CA ILE A 4 -19.69 25.46 29.74
C ILE A 4 -20.91 25.24 28.84
N LEU A 5 -20.91 24.15 28.07
CA LEU A 5 -22.13 23.52 27.53
C LEU A 5 -21.87 22.15 26.84
N TYR A 6 -20.79 21.44 27.21
CA TYR A 6 -20.55 20.09 26.66
C TYR A 6 -20.46 18.97 27.72
N THR A 7 -20.91 19.20 28.96
CA THR A 7 -20.86 18.18 30.03
C THR A 7 -22.20 17.59 30.43
N ALA A 8 -23.30 17.90 29.74
CA ALA A 8 -24.63 17.43 30.13
C ALA A 8 -25.25 16.37 29.22
N ALA A 9 -24.63 15.98 28.11
CA ALA A 9 -25.19 14.99 27.18
C ALA A 9 -24.62 13.56 27.35
N ALA A 10 -23.58 13.35 28.16
CA ALA A 10 -22.94 12.04 28.34
C ALA A 10 -23.48 11.22 29.54
N ALA A 11 -24.42 11.76 30.33
CA ALA A 11 -24.86 11.12 31.58
C ALA A 11 -26.25 10.48 31.52
N LEU A 12 -26.93 10.42 30.37
CA LEU A 12 -28.33 9.94 30.30
C LEU A 12 -28.53 8.63 29.50
N ILE A 13 -27.49 7.86 29.18
CA ILE A 13 -27.60 6.56 28.47
C ILE A 13 -27.15 5.37 29.35
N LEU A 14 -27.14 5.48 30.64
CA LEU A 14 -26.66 4.44 31.56
C LEU A 14 -27.75 3.79 32.42
N SER A 15 -29.00 3.74 31.98
CA SER A 15 -30.05 3.08 32.78
C SER A 15 -31.12 2.36 31.98
N THR A 16 -30.78 1.53 30.97
CA THR A 16 -31.71 0.51 30.49
C THR A 16 -31.00 -0.74 30.01
N SER A 17 -31.18 -1.81 30.77
CA SER A 17 -31.11 -3.25 30.43
C SER A 17 -29.76 -3.87 30.02
N MET A 18 -29.38 -4.85 30.88
CA MET A 18 -28.25 -5.79 30.76
C MET A 18 -28.27 -6.72 29.51
N ASN A 19 -29.13 -6.50 28.54
CA ASN A 19 -29.13 -7.26 27.28
C ASN A 19 -28.38 -6.58 26.14
N SER A 20 -27.88 -5.34 26.35
CA SER A 20 -27.15 -4.57 25.32
C SER A 20 -25.67 -4.95 25.22
N CYS A 21 -25.13 -5.63 26.23
CA CYS A 21 -23.68 -5.96 26.25
C CYS A 21 -23.25 -7.02 25.21
N LYS A 22 -24.17 -7.90 24.78
CA LYS A 22 -23.88 -8.89 23.72
C LYS A 22 -23.91 -8.25 22.32
N ALA A 23 -24.84 -7.32 22.10
CA ALA A 23 -24.95 -6.61 20.83
C ALA A 23 -23.75 -5.65 20.61
N VAL A 24 -23.33 -4.95 21.68
CA VAL A 24 -22.15 -4.07 21.64
C VAL A 24 -20.86 -4.87 21.50
N LYS A 25 -20.73 -6.04 22.15
CA LYS A 25 -19.58 -6.93 21.94
C LYS A 25 -19.53 -7.50 20.53
N ASN A 26 -20.66 -7.90 19.95
CA ASN A 26 -20.69 -8.39 18.58
C ASN A 26 -20.47 -7.26 17.54
N PHE A 27 -20.90 -6.03 17.81
CA PHE A 27 -20.62 -4.88 16.98
C PHE A 27 -19.12 -4.50 17.04
N LEU A 28 -18.53 -4.47 18.25
CA LEU A 28 -17.11 -4.19 18.44
C LEU A 28 -16.19 -5.33 17.99
N SER A 29 -16.65 -6.59 17.94
CA SER A 29 -15.83 -7.71 17.47
C SER A 29 -15.88 -7.92 15.96
N GLN A 30 -16.85 -7.35 15.25
CA GLN A 30 -16.89 -7.35 13.79
C GLN A 30 -16.07 -6.21 13.17
N ASP A 31 -15.85 -5.10 13.92
CA ASP A 31 -15.11 -3.92 13.44
C ASP A 31 -13.61 -3.94 13.81
N LEU A 32 -13.13 -4.94 14.58
CA LEU A 32 -11.73 -4.99 15.04
C LEU A 32 -10.77 -5.72 14.10
N GLU A 33 -11.24 -6.26 12.97
CA GLU A 33 -10.36 -6.81 11.94
C GLU A 33 -9.85 -5.75 10.94
N ASP A 34 -10.38 -4.51 11.01
CA ASP A 34 -10.05 -3.41 10.09
C ASP A 34 -9.34 -2.22 10.77
N GLU A 35 -8.53 -2.44 11.81
CA GLU A 35 -7.69 -1.36 12.39
C GLU A 35 -6.82 -0.69 11.32
N ASP A 36 -6.35 -1.44 10.33
CA ASP A 36 -5.60 -0.89 9.21
C ASP A 36 -6.43 0.03 8.31
N PHE A 37 -7.75 -0.19 8.23
CA PHE A 37 -8.68 0.68 7.48
C PHE A 37 -8.89 2.01 8.21
N ILE A 38 -9.06 1.97 9.53
CA ILE A 38 -9.26 3.17 10.37
C ILE A 38 -7.96 3.98 10.45
N ILE A 39 -6.82 3.31 10.61
CA ILE A 39 -5.49 3.96 10.63
C ILE A 39 -5.20 4.60 9.27
N GLY A 40 -5.45 3.91 8.17
CA GLY A 40 -5.33 4.48 6.82
C GLY A 40 -6.19 5.72 6.62
N LYS A 41 -7.39 5.77 7.22
CA LYS A 41 -8.32 6.90 7.14
C LYS A 41 -7.93 8.07 8.06
N LEU A 42 -7.41 7.79 9.26
CA LEU A 42 -6.92 8.83 10.19
C LEU A 42 -5.68 9.55 9.68
N TYR A 43 -4.81 8.83 8.95
CA TYR A 43 -3.63 9.43 8.34
C TYR A 43 -3.89 9.96 6.91
N ALA A 44 -5.06 9.70 6.32
CA ALA A 44 -5.44 10.27 5.02
C ALA A 44 -5.60 11.80 5.07
N ASP A 45 -6.00 12.35 6.22
CA ASP A 45 -6.21 13.79 6.41
C ASP A 45 -4.89 14.56 6.68
N GLU A 46 -3.79 13.85 7.00
CA GLU A 46 -2.45 14.43 7.21
C GLU A 46 -1.62 14.51 5.92
N TRP A 47 -2.18 14.02 4.80
CA TRP A 47 -1.54 14.13 3.50
C TRP A 47 -1.78 15.55 2.92
N VAL A 48 -0.93 16.49 3.31
CA VAL A 48 -0.66 17.70 2.54
C VAL A 48 -0.52 17.27 1.07
N GLU A 49 -1.18 17.99 0.16
CA GLU A 49 -1.10 17.79 -1.29
C GLU A 49 0.28 17.27 -1.70
N GLU A 50 0.40 15.94 -1.90
CA GLU A 50 1.58 15.42 -2.55
C GLU A 50 1.58 15.98 -3.96
N LYS A 51 2.38 17.00 -4.18
CA LYS A 51 2.79 17.39 -5.53
C LYS A 51 3.23 16.13 -6.27
N PRO A 52 2.98 16.04 -7.57
CA PRO A 52 3.49 14.93 -8.38
C PRO A 52 4.92 14.61 -7.97
N ILE A 53 5.21 13.35 -7.68
CA ILE A 53 6.54 12.90 -7.29
C ILE A 53 7.45 13.17 -8.49
N VAL A 54 8.12 14.32 -8.45
CA VAL A 54 9.20 14.60 -9.40
C VAL A 54 10.41 13.86 -8.85
N PRO A 55 11.00 12.91 -9.58
CA PRO A 55 12.19 12.23 -9.11
C PRO A 55 13.31 13.25 -8.90
N ASP A 56 14.00 13.19 -7.74
CA ASP A 56 15.15 14.05 -7.40
C ASP A 56 16.37 13.85 -8.33
N ARG A 57 16.26 12.89 -9.23
CA ARG A 57 17.29 12.58 -10.20
C ARG A 57 17.11 13.48 -11.43
N VAL A 58 18.12 14.25 -11.75
CA VAL A 58 18.24 14.87 -13.09
C VAL A 58 18.36 13.72 -14.09
N VAL A 59 17.23 13.27 -14.61
CA VAL A 59 17.20 12.33 -15.74
C VAL A 59 17.69 13.13 -16.94
N ASP A 60 18.74 12.65 -17.59
CA ASP A 60 19.10 13.17 -18.89
C ASP A 60 17.90 12.93 -19.82
N ARG A 61 17.17 13.99 -20.15
CA ARG A 61 15.94 13.91 -20.93
C ARG A 61 16.16 13.32 -22.32
N SER A 62 17.41 13.29 -22.80
CA SER A 62 17.76 12.63 -24.07
C SER A 62 17.61 11.10 -24.00
N SER A 63 17.60 10.52 -22.79
CA SER A 63 17.43 9.07 -22.55
C SER A 63 15.99 8.64 -22.23
N VAL A 64 15.05 9.59 -22.08
CA VAL A 64 13.64 9.28 -21.81
C VAL A 64 12.99 8.72 -23.07
N ILE A 65 12.50 7.47 -22.98
CA ILE A 65 11.80 6.77 -24.06
C ILE A 65 10.27 6.85 -23.95
N SER A 66 9.74 7.01 -22.74
CA SER A 66 8.30 7.15 -22.48
C SER A 66 8.04 7.67 -21.07
N THR A 67 6.78 8.01 -20.77
CA THR A 67 6.31 8.39 -19.44
C THR A 67 5.15 7.50 -19.04
N SER A 68 5.21 6.90 -17.86
CA SER A 68 4.12 6.09 -17.28
C SER A 68 2.93 6.96 -16.87
N ARG A 69 1.77 6.36 -16.64
CA ARG A 69 0.57 7.05 -16.12
C ARG A 69 0.80 7.68 -14.73
N SER A 70 1.72 7.14 -13.95
CA SER A 70 2.14 7.71 -12.66
C SER A 70 3.07 8.93 -12.79
N GLY A 71 3.44 9.34 -14.01
CA GLY A 71 4.35 10.44 -14.27
C GLY A 71 5.84 10.08 -14.17
N ILE A 72 6.19 8.80 -14.07
CA ILE A 72 7.58 8.34 -14.04
C ILE A 72 8.13 8.34 -15.49
N GLU A 73 9.18 9.10 -15.73
CA GLU A 73 9.92 9.11 -17.01
C GLU A 73 10.75 7.84 -17.12
N LEU A 74 10.49 7.02 -18.13
CA LEU A 74 11.16 5.74 -18.35
C LEU A 74 12.34 5.87 -19.28
N THR A 75 13.39 5.11 -19.01
CA THR A 75 14.60 4.99 -19.82
C THR A 75 14.76 3.55 -20.33
N ASP A 76 15.74 3.28 -21.17
CA ASP A 76 16.11 1.95 -21.65
C ASP A 76 16.55 0.98 -20.52
N LYS A 77 16.90 1.52 -19.35
CA LYS A 77 17.28 0.76 -18.15
C LYS A 77 16.09 0.25 -17.36
N ASP A 78 14.93 0.86 -17.52
CA ASP A 78 13.71 0.52 -16.77
C ASP A 78 13.01 -0.70 -17.39
N ASN A 79 12.33 -1.48 -16.58
CA ASN A 79 11.55 -2.62 -17.05
C ASN A 79 10.21 -2.16 -17.66
N ALA A 80 10.22 -1.81 -18.93
CA ALA A 80 9.03 -1.30 -19.64
C ALA A 80 7.80 -2.21 -19.47
N LYS A 81 7.99 -3.56 -19.40
CA LYS A 81 6.88 -4.50 -19.19
C LYS A 81 6.26 -4.34 -17.80
N LEU A 82 7.08 -4.07 -16.77
CA LEU A 82 6.61 -3.83 -15.42
C LEU A 82 5.76 -2.54 -15.37
N TYR A 83 6.27 -1.43 -15.92
CA TYR A 83 5.53 -0.17 -15.90
C TYR A 83 4.24 -0.22 -16.73
N ALA A 84 4.26 -0.87 -17.88
CA ALA A 84 3.05 -1.08 -18.67
C ALA A 84 1.98 -1.86 -17.89
N ALA A 85 2.37 -2.93 -17.19
CA ALA A 85 1.45 -3.69 -16.35
C ALA A 85 0.91 -2.86 -15.16
N ILE A 86 1.76 -2.03 -14.54
CA ILE A 86 1.34 -1.10 -13.48
C ILE A 86 0.34 -0.09 -14.01
N ASP A 87 0.60 0.50 -15.19
CA ASP A 87 -0.26 1.51 -15.80
C ASP A 87 -1.68 1.00 -16.10
N GLU A 88 -1.84 -0.29 -16.37
CA GLU A 88 -3.16 -0.91 -16.51
C GLU A 88 -3.98 -0.87 -15.22
N TRP A 89 -3.33 -0.87 -14.05
CA TRP A 89 -3.97 -0.85 -12.74
C TRP A 89 -4.00 0.52 -12.09
N TYR A 90 -3.22 1.48 -12.56
CA TYR A 90 -3.05 2.78 -11.93
C TYR A 90 -4.38 3.50 -11.74
N GLY A 91 -4.68 3.94 -10.51
CA GLY A 91 -5.93 4.57 -10.14
C GLY A 91 -7.09 3.61 -9.85
N THR A 92 -6.91 2.27 -10.00
CA THR A 92 -7.94 1.29 -9.58
C THR A 92 -8.25 1.46 -8.10
N PRO A 93 -9.53 1.59 -7.69
CA PRO A 93 -9.90 1.77 -6.29
C PRO A 93 -9.46 0.59 -5.40
N TYR A 94 -9.22 0.87 -4.12
CA TYR A 94 -9.02 -0.18 -3.13
C TYR A 94 -10.33 -0.89 -2.80
N LYS A 95 -10.27 -2.22 -2.72
CA LYS A 95 -11.35 -3.04 -2.19
C LYS A 95 -10.74 -4.24 -1.45
N TYR A 96 -11.02 -4.36 -0.16
CA TYR A 96 -10.55 -5.49 0.64
C TYR A 96 -11.00 -6.82 0.02
N GLY A 97 -10.09 -7.77 -0.17
CA GLY A 97 -10.35 -9.04 -0.86
C GLY A 97 -10.64 -8.91 -2.37
N GLY A 98 -10.67 -7.68 -2.90
CA GLY A 98 -10.93 -7.42 -4.32
C GLY A 98 -9.77 -7.84 -5.22
N CYS A 99 -10.11 -8.25 -6.46
CA CYS A 99 -9.12 -8.67 -7.44
C CYS A 99 -9.60 -8.37 -8.89
N SER A 100 -10.13 -7.16 -9.09
CA SER A 100 -10.62 -6.70 -10.40
C SER A 100 -10.36 -5.21 -10.59
N LYS A 101 -10.70 -4.67 -11.77
CA LYS A 101 -10.56 -3.23 -12.07
C LYS A 101 -11.60 -2.36 -11.34
N GLU A 102 -12.68 -2.96 -10.83
CA GLU A 102 -13.68 -2.29 -9.98
C GLU A 102 -13.18 -2.14 -8.53
N GLY A 103 -12.12 -2.88 -8.15
CA GLY A 103 -11.49 -2.77 -6.85
C GLY A 103 -10.49 -3.89 -6.59
N VAL A 104 -9.33 -3.51 -6.06
CA VAL A 104 -8.21 -4.43 -5.85
C VAL A 104 -7.55 -4.18 -4.49
N ASP A 105 -7.22 -5.26 -3.76
CA ASP A 105 -6.38 -5.14 -2.56
C ASP A 105 -4.88 -5.18 -2.90
N CYS A 106 -4.04 -4.90 -1.90
CA CYS A 106 -2.60 -4.79 -2.09
C CYS A 106 -1.96 -6.09 -2.59
N SER A 107 -2.36 -7.24 -2.03
CA SER A 107 -1.79 -8.54 -2.38
C SER A 107 -2.28 -9.06 -3.74
N CYS A 108 -3.55 -8.83 -4.09
CA CYS A 108 -4.02 -9.16 -5.43
C CYS A 108 -3.38 -8.27 -6.50
N PHE A 109 -3.21 -6.97 -6.25
CA PHE A 109 -2.50 -6.08 -7.16
C PHE A 109 -1.09 -6.61 -7.43
N VAL A 110 -0.29 -6.86 -6.38
CA VAL A 110 1.08 -7.39 -6.50
C VAL A 110 1.08 -8.74 -7.22
N GLY A 111 0.19 -9.67 -6.85
CA GLY A 111 0.06 -10.98 -7.52
C GLY A 111 -0.28 -10.85 -9.00
N SER A 112 -1.17 -9.93 -9.37
CA SER A 112 -1.54 -9.68 -10.77
C SER A 112 -0.37 -9.17 -11.60
N ILE A 113 0.42 -8.24 -11.06
CA ILE A 113 1.65 -7.77 -11.71
C ILE A 113 2.66 -8.91 -11.86
N PHE A 114 2.89 -9.69 -10.80
CA PHE A 114 3.85 -10.82 -10.86
C PHE A 114 3.44 -11.88 -11.88
N ARG A 115 2.15 -12.19 -11.97
CA ARG A 115 1.61 -13.12 -12.98
C ARG A 115 1.84 -12.59 -14.39
N SER A 116 1.50 -11.33 -14.67
CA SER A 116 1.58 -10.76 -16.02
C SER A 116 3.01 -10.49 -16.48
N VAL A 117 3.89 -10.04 -15.58
CA VAL A 117 5.25 -9.61 -15.94
C VAL A 117 6.24 -10.77 -15.89
N TYR A 118 6.16 -11.61 -14.84
CA TYR A 118 7.16 -12.65 -14.54
C TYR A 118 6.63 -14.08 -14.70
N GLY A 119 5.31 -14.26 -14.94
CA GLY A 119 4.68 -15.59 -15.03
C GLY A 119 4.67 -16.32 -13.68
N VAL A 120 4.62 -15.58 -12.56
CA VAL A 120 4.72 -16.12 -11.20
C VAL A 120 3.39 -15.99 -10.49
N GLU A 121 2.93 -17.10 -9.89
CA GLU A 121 1.83 -17.10 -8.94
C GLU A 121 2.37 -16.91 -7.52
N LEU A 122 1.90 -15.86 -6.85
CA LEU A 122 2.22 -15.59 -5.46
C LEU A 122 1.07 -16.03 -4.54
N HIS A 123 1.36 -16.26 -3.27
CA HIS A 123 0.31 -16.45 -2.26
C HIS A 123 -0.67 -15.28 -2.26
N ARG A 124 -1.93 -15.59 -1.91
CA ARG A 124 -3.02 -14.58 -1.97
C ARG A 124 -2.93 -13.53 -0.86
N VAL A 125 -2.37 -13.87 0.27
CA VAL A 125 -2.34 -13.01 1.48
C VAL A 125 -0.97 -12.36 1.61
N ALA A 126 -0.94 -11.05 1.93
CA ALA A 126 0.29 -10.26 2.06
C ALA A 126 1.35 -10.92 2.96
N ALA A 127 0.94 -11.44 4.12
CA ALA A 127 1.84 -12.13 5.04
C ALA A 127 2.43 -13.41 4.46
N ASP A 128 1.69 -14.12 3.60
CA ASP A 128 2.15 -15.39 3.02
C ASP A 128 3.05 -15.19 1.81
N ILE A 129 2.96 -14.06 1.11
CA ILE A 129 3.87 -13.71 -0.01
C ILE A 129 5.35 -13.72 0.44
N GLN A 130 5.63 -13.52 1.74
CA GLN A 130 6.99 -13.65 2.26
C GLN A 130 7.60 -15.04 2.02
N LYS A 131 6.78 -16.10 1.88
CA LYS A 131 7.22 -17.48 1.62
C LYS A 131 7.68 -17.69 0.18
N ASP A 132 7.25 -16.79 -0.73
CA ASP A 132 7.57 -16.88 -2.17
C ASP A 132 8.90 -16.21 -2.52
N VAL A 133 9.51 -15.48 -1.59
CA VAL A 133 10.62 -14.58 -1.86
C VAL A 133 11.79 -14.76 -0.88
N LYS A 134 12.98 -14.38 -1.33
CA LYS A 134 14.13 -14.18 -0.43
C LYS A 134 14.00 -12.79 0.21
N LEU A 135 13.90 -12.74 1.53
CA LEU A 135 13.87 -11.48 2.26
C LEU A 135 15.21 -10.74 2.16
N ILE A 136 15.17 -9.43 1.94
CA ILE A 136 16.32 -8.55 1.76
C ILE A 136 16.15 -7.25 2.55
N GLY A 137 17.26 -6.57 2.82
CA GLY A 137 17.27 -5.26 3.46
C GLY A 137 16.89 -4.13 2.49
N ARG A 138 16.49 -2.97 3.05
CA ARG A 138 16.11 -1.78 2.26
C ARG A 138 17.21 -1.35 1.27
N ALA A 139 18.48 -1.35 1.70
CA ALA A 139 19.61 -0.97 0.84
C ALA A 139 19.87 -1.93 -0.33
N GLN A 140 19.24 -3.10 -0.34
CA GLN A 140 19.39 -4.11 -1.38
C GLN A 140 18.23 -4.07 -2.39
N LEU A 141 17.23 -3.18 -2.15
CA LEU A 141 16.05 -3.07 -3.02
C LEU A 141 16.44 -2.70 -4.44
N ARG A 142 15.79 -3.36 -5.38
CA ARG A 142 15.89 -3.12 -6.83
C ARG A 142 14.50 -3.16 -7.44
N GLU A 143 14.37 -2.57 -8.60
CA GLU A 143 13.13 -2.58 -9.38
C GLU A 143 12.54 -4.00 -9.49
N GLY A 144 11.24 -4.11 -9.24
CA GLY A 144 10.51 -5.37 -9.23
C GLY A 144 10.54 -6.15 -7.92
N ASP A 145 11.33 -5.74 -6.92
CA ASP A 145 11.27 -6.35 -5.59
C ASP A 145 9.95 -6.01 -4.90
N ILE A 146 9.46 -6.94 -4.08
CA ILE A 146 8.30 -6.70 -3.23
C ILE A 146 8.74 -5.95 -1.98
N VAL A 147 7.95 -5.00 -1.51
CA VAL A 147 8.13 -4.32 -0.23
C VAL A 147 7.02 -4.70 0.72
N PHE A 148 7.38 -5.05 1.95
CA PHE A 148 6.46 -5.50 3.00
C PHE A 148 6.39 -4.46 4.11
N PHE A 149 5.17 -4.22 4.61
CA PHE A 149 4.91 -3.30 5.70
C PHE A 149 4.12 -3.99 6.80
N THR A 150 4.40 -3.62 8.04
CA THR A 150 3.71 -4.15 9.21
C THR A 150 2.64 -3.18 9.71
N ASN A 151 1.62 -3.73 10.34
CA ASN A 151 0.67 -2.97 11.15
C ASN A 151 1.26 -2.65 12.54
N SER A 152 0.48 -1.97 13.38
CA SER A 152 0.83 -1.62 14.77
C SER A 152 1.21 -2.83 15.63
N ASN A 153 0.71 -4.02 15.31
CA ASN A 153 1.01 -5.28 16.01
C ASN A 153 2.27 -5.98 15.48
N GLY A 154 3.03 -5.35 14.57
CA GLY A 154 4.24 -5.92 13.98
C GLY A 154 3.99 -7.06 12.97
N LYS A 155 2.73 -7.31 12.57
CA LYS A 155 2.39 -8.32 11.57
C LYS A 155 2.41 -7.71 10.17
N VAL A 156 2.96 -8.42 9.19
CA VAL A 156 2.89 -7.99 7.79
C VAL A 156 1.44 -7.98 7.33
N SER A 157 0.96 -6.80 6.96
CA SER A 157 -0.42 -6.54 6.55
C SER A 157 -0.54 -5.86 5.19
N HIS A 158 0.56 -5.28 4.69
CA HIS A 158 0.54 -4.56 3.42
C HIS A 158 1.77 -4.87 2.57
N VAL A 159 1.59 -4.81 1.23
CA VAL A 159 2.64 -5.08 0.24
C VAL A 159 2.55 -4.11 -0.93
N GLY A 160 3.70 -3.89 -1.57
CA GLY A 160 3.84 -3.15 -2.82
C GLY A 160 5.00 -3.67 -3.65
N ILE A 161 5.27 -3.04 -4.77
CA ILE A 161 6.39 -3.35 -5.66
C ILE A 161 7.32 -2.16 -5.69
N TYR A 162 8.59 -2.38 -5.34
CA TYR A 162 9.61 -1.35 -5.43
C TYR A 162 9.92 -1.04 -6.89
N LEU A 163 10.03 0.22 -7.19
CA LEU A 163 10.38 0.73 -8.51
C LEU A 163 11.85 1.16 -8.52
N ARG A 164 12.10 2.43 -8.27
CA ARG A 164 13.45 3.02 -8.16
C ARG A 164 13.37 4.31 -7.35
N ASP A 165 14.49 4.87 -7.00
CA ASP A 165 14.60 6.20 -6.36
C ASP A 165 13.66 6.34 -5.15
N ASP A 166 13.65 5.31 -4.27
CA ASP A 166 12.83 5.23 -3.07
C ASP A 166 11.31 5.10 -3.34
N MET A 167 10.89 4.95 -4.58
CA MET A 167 9.49 4.82 -4.98
C MET A 167 9.02 3.36 -4.97
N PHE A 168 7.76 3.16 -4.62
CA PHE A 168 7.08 1.88 -4.76
C PHE A 168 5.61 2.09 -5.17
N VAL A 169 5.04 1.13 -5.85
CA VAL A 169 3.62 1.11 -6.23
C VAL A 169 2.86 0.12 -5.37
N HIS A 170 1.66 0.49 -4.95
CA HIS A 170 0.79 -0.34 -4.13
C HIS A 170 -0.68 0.02 -4.32
N SER A 171 -1.61 -0.82 -3.84
CA SER A 171 -3.02 -0.46 -3.72
C SER A 171 -3.25 0.16 -2.34
N SER A 172 -3.32 1.50 -2.28
CA SER A 172 -3.60 2.27 -1.07
C SER A 172 -5.07 2.15 -0.66
N THR A 173 -5.35 1.95 0.62
CA THR A 173 -6.72 1.88 1.15
C THR A 173 -7.55 3.14 0.90
N SER A 174 -6.91 4.29 0.82
CA SER A 174 -7.58 5.59 0.64
C SER A 174 -7.60 6.11 -0.80
N ARG A 175 -6.63 5.72 -1.64
CA ARG A 175 -6.43 6.29 -2.98
C ARG A 175 -6.38 5.26 -4.11
N GLY A 176 -6.49 3.97 -3.78
CA GLY A 176 -6.32 2.89 -4.77
C GLY A 176 -4.88 2.71 -5.23
N VAL A 177 -4.68 2.21 -6.44
CA VAL A 177 -3.36 1.93 -6.97
C VAL A 177 -2.61 3.21 -7.29
N MET A 178 -1.50 3.43 -6.59
CA MET A 178 -0.68 4.65 -6.68
C MET A 178 0.78 4.39 -6.38
N VAL A 179 1.64 5.37 -6.66
CA VAL A 179 3.05 5.38 -6.29
C VAL A 179 3.23 6.19 -5.01
N SER A 180 4.06 5.69 -4.11
CA SER A 180 4.47 6.35 -2.86
C SER A 180 5.99 6.26 -2.67
N LYS A 181 6.55 7.06 -1.74
CA LYS A 181 7.97 6.99 -1.35
C LYS A 181 8.14 6.22 -0.03
N LEU A 182 9.15 5.35 0.04
CA LEU A 182 9.52 4.66 1.29
C LEU A 182 10.04 5.62 2.38
N SER A 183 10.54 6.80 1.99
CA SER A 183 10.99 7.86 2.91
C SER A 183 9.84 8.63 3.54
N ASN A 184 8.62 8.53 3.03
CA ASN A 184 7.44 9.08 3.69
C ASN A 184 7.35 8.53 5.12
N THR A 185 7.04 9.38 6.09
CA THR A 185 7.06 9.04 7.53
C THR A 185 6.26 7.78 7.84
N TYR A 186 5.05 7.66 7.30
CA TYR A 186 4.21 6.49 7.51
C TYR A 186 4.89 5.22 6.99
N TRP A 187 5.30 5.19 5.73
CA TRP A 187 5.90 4.02 5.09
C TRP A 187 7.25 3.67 5.69
N ASN A 188 8.06 4.67 6.05
CA ASN A 188 9.34 4.46 6.70
C ASN A 188 9.20 3.77 8.07
N ASN A 189 8.19 4.17 8.85
CA ASN A 189 7.95 3.60 10.19
C ASN A 189 7.37 2.18 10.13
N HIS A 190 6.67 1.82 9.05
CA HIS A 190 6.02 0.52 8.89
C HIS A 190 6.81 -0.44 7.99
N PHE A 191 7.88 0.02 7.33
CA PHE A 191 8.69 -0.83 6.48
C PHE A 191 9.30 -1.99 7.26
N PHE A 192 9.03 -3.21 6.81
CA PHE A 192 9.56 -4.44 7.43
C PHE A 192 10.80 -4.93 6.69
N LYS A 193 10.65 -5.36 5.44
CA LYS A 193 11.71 -5.94 4.59
C LYS A 193 11.35 -5.77 3.13
N GLY A 194 12.35 -5.90 2.26
CA GLY A 194 12.15 -6.24 0.87
C GLY A 194 12.05 -7.74 0.65
N GLY A 195 11.54 -8.14 -0.49
CA GLY A 195 11.51 -9.54 -0.92
C GLY A 195 11.81 -9.67 -2.40
N ARG A 196 12.79 -10.49 -2.76
CA ARG A 196 13.15 -10.76 -4.16
C ARG A 196 12.74 -12.16 -4.57
N HIS A 197 11.85 -12.25 -5.55
CA HIS A 197 11.56 -13.53 -6.18
C HIS A 197 12.66 -13.89 -7.18
N LYS A 198 13.00 -15.19 -7.28
CA LYS A 198 14.10 -15.70 -8.13
C LYS A 198 13.96 -15.37 -9.62
N THR A 199 12.75 -15.07 -10.09
CA THR A 199 12.49 -14.71 -11.50
C THR A 199 12.66 -13.20 -11.77
N VAL A 200 12.78 -12.38 -10.73
CA VAL A 200 13.05 -10.93 -10.89
C VAL A 200 14.52 -10.78 -11.26
N THR A 201 14.79 -10.78 -12.55
CA THR A 201 16.11 -10.48 -13.09
C THR A 201 16.16 -9.01 -13.47
N THR A 202 17.01 -8.25 -12.80
CA THR A 202 17.39 -6.93 -13.27
C THR A 202 18.29 -7.11 -14.50
N LYS A 203 17.90 -6.51 -15.61
CA LYS A 203 18.82 -6.30 -16.73
C LYS A 203 19.88 -5.31 -16.27
N TYR A 204 21.07 -5.79 -15.93
CA TYR A 204 22.29 -4.98 -15.79
C TYR A 204 23.44 -5.75 -16.35
#